data_deedb05d109b1a2a0090486c08e72626
#
_entry.id   deedb05d109b1a2a0090486c08e72626
#
_cell.length_a   1.000
_cell.length_b   1.000
_cell.length_c   1.000
_cell.angle_alpha   90.00
_cell.angle_beta   90.00
_cell.angle_gamma   90.00
#
_symmetry.space_group_name_H-M   'P 1'
#
loop_
_entity.id
_entity.type
_entity.pdbx_description
1 polymer ?
#
loop_
_entity_poly.entity_id
_entity_poly.type
_entity_poly.pdbx_seq_one_letter_code
_entity_poly.pdbx_strand_id
1 'polypeptide(L)'
;TFARASVGDATKRVVLSRKPSPTRQACTEPILKVQNLVKYFDVRSTGLFRRVVGRVEAVSGVSFDLHAGEVLGLVGESGCGKSTTGRSILRLIEPDGGQVSYKGEDVLAKGSKEMRSLRSSLQIVFQDPYSSLNPRMRVGEIIAEPMVVHGMKTADAKLRAEELLELVQLRSEYTSRFPHEFSGGQRQRISLARSLALDPDVLVLDEPVSALDVSVQAGIIELLD
;
A
#
# COMPACT_ATOMS: atom_id res chain seq x y z
N THR A 1 17.63 -7.48 8.00
CA THR A 1 18.28 -6.68 9.07
C THR A 1 17.20 -5.89 9.78
N PHE A 2 16.93 -6.22 11.06
CA PHE A 2 15.91 -5.55 11.86
C PHE A 2 16.46 -4.24 12.42
N ALA A 3 15.86 -3.12 12.05
CA ALA A 3 16.04 -1.87 12.79
C ALA A 3 15.25 -1.98 14.10
N ARG A 4 15.97 -2.04 15.22
CA ARG A 4 15.46 -2.28 16.58
C ARG A 4 14.97 -0.97 17.18
N ALA A 5 13.66 -0.79 17.32
CA ALA A 5 13.08 0.13 18.30
C ALA A 5 12.41 -0.72 19.40
N SER A 6 12.55 -0.32 20.65
CA SER A 6 12.28 -1.08 21.87
C SER A 6 10.84 -1.62 22.01
N VAL A 7 10.76 -2.79 22.64
CA VAL A 7 9.58 -3.63 22.87
C VAL A 7 8.56 -2.97 23.80
N GLY A 8 7.33 -2.85 23.33
CA GLY A 8 6.12 -2.60 24.10
C GLY A 8 4.89 -2.90 23.23
N ASP A 9 4.18 -3.92 23.60
CA ASP A 9 2.85 -4.44 23.25
C ASP A 9 2.12 -3.99 21.97
N ALA A 10 1.52 -4.99 21.27
CA ALA A 10 0.66 -4.89 20.08
C ALA A 10 1.29 -4.25 18.82
N THR A 11 2.10 -5.02 18.14
CA THR A 11 2.88 -4.63 16.96
C THR A 11 2.01 -4.41 15.72
N LYS A 12 1.63 -3.17 15.46
CA LYS A 12 1.07 -2.76 14.17
C LYS A 12 2.19 -2.68 13.13
N ARG A 13 2.08 -3.40 12.03
CA ARG A 13 3.14 -3.51 11.00
C ARG A 13 2.69 -2.90 9.68
N VAL A 14 3.56 -2.10 9.06
CA VAL A 14 3.50 -1.82 7.63
C VAL A 14 4.49 -2.77 6.96
N VAL A 15 4.02 -3.55 6.00
CA VAL A 15 4.84 -4.53 5.28
C VAL A 15 5.01 -4.04 3.85
N LEU A 16 6.24 -4.07 3.37
CA LEU A 16 6.58 -3.80 1.98
C LEU A 16 7.04 -5.12 1.36
N SER A 17 6.36 -5.58 0.31
CA SER A 17 6.66 -6.86 -0.34
C SER A 17 6.67 -6.73 -1.86
N ARG A 18 7.41 -7.60 -2.51
CA ARG A 18 7.38 -7.84 -3.94
C ARG A 18 7.29 -9.33 -4.24
N LYS A 19 6.55 -9.69 -5.30
CA LYS A 19 6.51 -11.05 -5.86
C LYS A 19 7.89 -11.42 -6.43
N PRO A 20 8.48 -12.58 -6.08
CA PRO A 20 9.72 -13.03 -6.68
C PRO A 20 9.51 -13.32 -8.17
N SER A 21 10.34 -12.74 -9.00
CA SER A 21 10.44 -13.07 -10.43
C SER A 21 11.28 -14.36 -10.56
N PRO A 22 10.87 -15.39 -11.32
CA PRO A 22 11.51 -16.69 -11.32
C PRO A 22 12.87 -16.76 -12.04
N THR A 23 13.56 -15.67 -12.27
CA THR A 23 14.95 -15.72 -12.79
C THR A 23 15.58 -14.33 -12.71
N ARG A 24 16.32 -14.04 -11.63
CA ARG A 24 17.43 -13.08 -11.71
C ARG A 24 18.39 -13.24 -10.54
N GLN A 25 19.68 -13.31 -10.88
CA GLN A 25 20.84 -13.06 -10.03
C GLN A 25 20.58 -11.85 -9.12
N ALA A 26 21.03 -11.94 -7.87
CA ALA A 26 20.93 -10.87 -6.89
C ALA A 26 21.29 -9.52 -7.50
N CYS A 27 20.31 -8.69 -7.80
CA CYS A 27 20.53 -7.28 -8.07
C CYS A 27 21.03 -6.65 -6.79
N THR A 28 22.26 -6.16 -6.80
CA THR A 28 22.91 -5.47 -5.67
C THR A 28 22.25 -4.14 -5.34
N GLU A 29 21.43 -3.57 -6.23
CA GLU A 29 20.76 -2.28 -6.03
C GLU A 29 19.33 -2.47 -5.49
N PRO A 30 18.93 -1.65 -4.50
CA PRO A 30 17.57 -1.68 -3.96
C PRO A 30 16.54 -1.22 -5.00
N ILE A 31 15.37 -1.88 -5.03
CA ILE A 31 14.26 -1.48 -5.88
C ILE A 31 13.60 -0.18 -5.40
N LEU A 32 13.55 -0.02 -4.07
CA LEU A 32 13.07 1.19 -3.41
C LEU A 32 14.09 1.62 -2.36
N LYS A 33 14.51 2.88 -2.40
CA LYS A 33 15.43 3.47 -1.43
C LYS A 33 14.81 4.71 -0.84
N VAL A 34 14.75 4.75 0.47
CA VAL A 34 14.24 5.89 1.26
C VAL A 34 15.38 6.44 2.10
N GLN A 35 15.61 7.76 2.06
CA GLN A 35 16.69 8.42 2.77
C GLN A 35 16.18 9.66 3.50
N ASN A 36 16.36 9.68 4.82
CA ASN A 36 16.03 10.80 5.70
C ASN A 36 14.63 11.38 5.46
N LEU A 37 13.63 10.49 5.25
CA LEU A 37 12.26 10.91 4.98
C LEU A 37 11.67 11.63 6.19
N VAL A 38 11.13 12.83 5.97
CA VAL A 38 10.56 13.69 7.00
C VAL A 38 9.17 14.15 6.60
N LYS A 39 8.24 14.12 7.56
CA LYS A 39 6.89 14.67 7.39
C LYS A 39 6.41 15.37 8.66
N TYR A 40 5.99 16.63 8.50
CA TYR A 40 5.35 17.43 9.53
C TYR A 40 3.88 17.65 9.20
N PHE A 41 3.05 17.78 10.25
CA PHE A 41 1.68 18.25 10.13
C PHE A 41 1.49 19.50 10.99
N ASP A 42 0.97 20.56 10.39
CA ASP A 42 0.65 21.80 11.10
C ASP A 42 -0.59 21.59 11.96
N VAL A 43 -0.46 21.88 13.25
CA VAL A 43 -1.59 21.97 14.19
C VAL A 43 -2.13 23.39 14.12
N ARG A 44 -3.40 23.52 13.73
CA ARG A 44 -4.08 24.82 13.60
C ARG A 44 -5.04 25.02 14.77
N SER A 45 -5.15 26.29 15.24
CA SER A 45 -6.11 26.67 16.27
C SER A 45 -7.56 26.52 15.76
N THR A 46 -8.48 26.18 16.65
CA THR A 46 -9.94 26.06 16.40
C THR A 46 -10.67 27.43 16.33
N GLY A 47 -9.97 28.56 16.39
CA GLY A 47 -10.56 29.91 16.36
C GLY A 47 -10.90 30.42 14.94
N LEU A 48 -11.59 31.58 14.89
CA LEU A 48 -12.02 32.26 13.65
C LEU A 48 -10.84 32.51 12.69
N PHE A 49 -9.64 32.71 13.24
CA PHE A 49 -8.38 32.80 12.51
C PHE A 49 -7.57 31.52 12.72
N ARG A 50 -7.61 30.60 11.73
CA ARG A 50 -6.84 29.34 11.72
C ARG A 50 -5.33 29.60 11.69
N ARG A 51 -4.74 29.98 12.83
CA ARG A 51 -3.29 30.14 12.96
C ARG A 51 -2.63 28.82 13.24
N VAL A 52 -1.43 28.56 12.65
CA VAL A 52 -0.58 27.44 13.01
C VAL A 52 -0.06 27.67 14.42
N VAL A 53 -0.42 26.80 15.37
CA VAL A 53 -0.06 26.89 16.78
C VAL A 53 1.04 25.91 17.16
N GLY A 54 1.38 24.96 16.25
CA GLY A 54 2.44 23.98 16.46
C GLY A 54 2.62 23.10 15.22
N ARG A 55 3.65 22.25 15.27
CA ARG A 55 3.90 21.21 14.29
C ARG A 55 4.07 19.87 14.98
N VAL A 56 3.48 18.83 14.43
CA VAL A 56 3.71 17.45 14.85
C VAL A 56 4.60 16.80 13.81
N GLU A 57 5.74 16.29 14.25
CA GLU A 57 6.67 15.52 13.44
C GLU A 57 6.15 14.07 13.37
N ALA A 58 5.51 13.72 12.26
CA ALA A 58 4.92 12.41 12.06
C ALA A 58 5.93 11.39 11.52
N VAL A 59 6.92 11.85 10.76
CA VAL A 59 8.05 11.04 10.26
C VAL A 59 9.33 11.83 10.48
N SER A 60 10.30 11.22 11.14
CA SER A 60 11.53 11.85 11.63
C SER A 60 12.76 11.14 11.07
N GLY A 61 13.19 11.51 9.85
CA GLY A 61 14.45 11.05 9.27
C GLY A 61 14.51 9.54 8.99
N VAL A 62 13.41 8.92 8.55
CA VAL A 62 13.37 7.48 8.29
C VAL A 62 14.17 7.14 7.03
N SER A 63 15.05 6.12 7.15
CA SER A 63 15.87 5.63 6.03
C SER A 63 15.87 4.11 6.00
N PHE A 64 15.69 3.53 4.81
CA PHE A 64 15.82 2.09 4.55
C PHE A 64 15.92 1.80 3.05
N ASP A 65 16.41 0.62 2.75
CA ASP A 65 16.47 0.07 1.41
C ASP A 65 15.57 -1.18 1.34
N LEU A 66 14.86 -1.38 0.21
CA LEU A 66 14.06 -2.56 -0.08
C LEU A 66 14.58 -3.20 -1.35
N HIS A 67 14.92 -4.48 -1.29
CA HIS A 67 15.39 -5.24 -2.44
C HIS A 67 14.26 -6.04 -3.10
N ALA A 68 14.50 -6.46 -4.34
CA ALA A 68 13.56 -7.31 -5.06
C ALA A 68 13.37 -8.66 -4.34
N GLY A 69 12.12 -9.08 -4.12
CA GLY A 69 11.79 -10.30 -3.39
C GLY A 69 11.96 -10.20 -1.87
N GLU A 70 12.17 -9.00 -1.33
CA GLU A 70 12.31 -8.77 0.10
C GLU A 70 10.99 -8.34 0.72
N VAL A 71 10.72 -8.79 1.96
CA VAL A 71 9.65 -8.31 2.81
C VAL A 71 10.24 -7.49 3.95
N LEU A 72 9.97 -6.19 3.97
CA LEU A 72 10.43 -5.25 5.00
C LEU A 72 9.30 -4.88 5.95
N GLY A 73 9.46 -5.16 7.25
CA GLY A 73 8.51 -4.78 8.29
C GLY A 73 8.87 -3.47 8.98
N LEU A 74 7.98 -2.47 8.90
CA LEU A 74 8.06 -1.26 9.72
C LEU A 74 7.29 -1.48 11.02
N VAL A 75 7.99 -1.50 12.15
CA VAL A 75 7.43 -1.80 13.47
C VAL A 75 7.54 -0.57 14.38
N GLY A 76 6.51 -0.30 15.17
CA GLY A 76 6.50 0.79 16.15
C GLY A 76 5.12 0.96 16.78
N GLU A 77 5.02 1.78 17.81
CA GLU A 77 3.79 2.07 18.56
C GLU A 77 2.70 2.68 17.68
N SER A 78 1.44 2.63 18.15
CA SER A 78 0.34 3.31 17.44
C SER A 78 0.61 4.82 17.39
N GLY A 79 0.43 5.43 16.20
CA GLY A 79 0.68 6.86 16.01
C GLY A 79 2.14 7.24 15.74
N CYS A 80 3.10 6.31 15.72
CA CYS A 80 4.53 6.64 15.46
C CYS A 80 4.86 6.94 13.99
N GLY A 81 3.86 7.13 13.12
CA GLY A 81 4.09 7.57 11.74
C GLY A 81 4.21 6.48 10.67
N LYS A 82 3.98 5.18 10.98
CA LYS A 82 4.08 4.07 10.01
C LYS A 82 3.23 4.28 8.75
N SER A 83 1.94 4.53 8.93
CA SER A 83 1.01 4.80 7.82
C SER A 83 1.38 6.06 7.06
N THR A 84 1.87 7.10 7.76
CA THR A 84 2.37 8.33 7.15
C THR A 84 3.60 8.04 6.29
N THR A 85 4.54 7.22 6.78
CA THR A 85 5.74 6.80 6.03
C THR A 85 5.33 6.09 4.74
N GLY A 86 4.47 5.07 4.81
CA GLY A 86 3.98 4.35 3.63
C GLY A 86 3.31 5.26 2.60
N ARG A 87 2.45 6.18 3.05
CA ARG A 87 1.77 7.15 2.18
C ARG A 87 2.72 8.20 1.59
N SER A 88 3.76 8.59 2.33
CA SER A 88 4.77 9.54 1.84
C SER A 88 5.67 8.92 0.78
N ILE A 89 6.04 7.64 0.93
CA ILE A 89 6.80 6.88 -0.09
C ILE A 89 6.05 6.84 -1.42
N LEU A 90 4.74 6.63 -1.38
CA LEU A 90 3.87 6.59 -2.56
C LEU A 90 3.45 7.99 -3.03
N ARG A 91 3.95 9.05 -2.36
CA ARG A 91 3.58 10.44 -2.63
C ARG A 91 2.06 10.66 -2.65
N LEU A 92 1.34 9.94 -1.77
CA LEU A 92 -0.06 10.23 -1.43
C LEU A 92 -0.14 11.36 -0.41
N ILE A 93 0.91 11.50 0.39
CA ILE A 93 1.20 12.64 1.27
C ILE A 93 2.56 13.16 0.83
N GLU A 94 2.64 14.44 0.47
CA GLU A 94 3.91 15.07 0.07
C GLU A 94 4.84 15.14 1.30
N PRO A 95 6.03 14.55 1.28
CA PRO A 95 7.00 14.68 2.37
C PRO A 95 7.55 16.11 2.42
N ASP A 96 8.03 16.52 3.60
CA ASP A 96 8.64 17.84 3.81
C ASP A 96 10.17 17.80 3.64
N GLY A 97 10.77 16.59 3.59
CA GLY A 97 12.18 16.40 3.36
C GLY A 97 12.55 14.94 3.14
N GLY A 98 13.80 14.72 2.74
CA GLY A 98 14.33 13.41 2.40
C GLY A 98 14.26 13.09 0.91
N GLN A 99 14.59 11.84 0.58
CA GLN A 99 14.57 11.33 -0.80
C GLN A 99 13.90 9.97 -0.86
N VAL A 100 13.17 9.73 -1.92
CA VAL A 100 12.57 8.44 -2.25
C VAL A 100 12.93 8.11 -3.69
N SER A 101 13.69 7.04 -3.90
CA SER A 101 14.02 6.57 -5.25
C SER A 101 13.45 5.18 -5.50
N TYR A 102 12.89 4.99 -6.69
CA TYR A 102 12.39 3.71 -7.18
C TYR A 102 13.15 3.35 -8.46
N LYS A 103 13.82 2.18 -8.46
CA LYS A 103 14.70 1.72 -9.55
C LYS A 103 15.74 2.79 -9.96
N GLY A 104 16.29 3.51 -8.97
CA GLY A 104 17.27 4.59 -9.18
C GLY A 104 16.70 5.94 -9.57
N GLU A 105 15.41 6.06 -9.86
CA GLU A 105 14.77 7.33 -10.23
C GLU A 105 14.11 8.00 -9.02
N ASP A 106 14.30 9.32 -8.87
CA ASP A 106 13.68 10.09 -7.79
C ASP A 106 12.16 10.20 -7.99
N VAL A 107 11.40 9.64 -7.04
CA VAL A 107 9.94 9.65 -7.02
C VAL A 107 9.40 11.05 -6.73
N LEU A 108 10.11 11.83 -5.90
CA LEU A 108 9.63 13.14 -5.45
C LEU A 108 9.80 14.20 -6.53
N ALA A 109 10.74 14.02 -7.45
CA ALA A 109 10.96 14.94 -8.57
C ALA A 109 9.97 14.74 -9.74
N LYS A 110 9.22 13.60 -9.76
CA LYS A 110 8.33 13.27 -10.88
C LYS A 110 7.12 14.20 -10.99
N GLY A 111 6.75 14.57 -12.21
CA GLY A 111 5.52 15.28 -12.52
C GLY A 111 4.26 14.40 -12.38
N SER A 112 3.07 15.02 -12.40
CA SER A 112 1.80 14.33 -12.20
C SER A 112 1.54 13.21 -13.22
N LYS A 113 1.97 13.36 -14.47
CA LYS A 113 1.82 12.36 -15.52
C LYS A 113 2.71 11.13 -15.25
N GLU A 114 3.97 11.37 -14.88
CA GLU A 114 4.94 10.32 -14.55
C GLU A 114 4.52 9.58 -13.27
N MET A 115 4.05 10.31 -12.25
CA MET A 115 3.48 9.70 -11.04
C MET A 115 2.28 8.81 -11.33
N ARG A 116 1.42 9.18 -12.28
CA ARG A 116 0.30 8.33 -12.69
C ARG A 116 0.79 7.01 -13.28
N SER A 117 1.82 7.05 -14.11
CA SER A 117 2.46 5.83 -14.65
C SER A 117 3.12 5.01 -13.53
N LEU A 118 3.86 5.69 -12.63
CA LEU A 118 4.56 5.02 -11.53
C LEU A 118 3.63 4.30 -10.56
N ARG A 119 2.41 4.81 -10.36
CA ARG A 119 1.39 4.18 -9.51
C ARG A 119 0.95 2.80 -9.97
N SER A 120 1.20 2.38 -11.22
CA SER A 120 1.00 0.99 -11.63
C SER A 120 1.97 0.05 -10.93
N SER A 121 3.20 0.49 -10.70
CA SER A 121 4.27 -0.30 -10.07
C SER A 121 4.31 -0.17 -8.55
N LEU A 122 3.75 0.90 -7.98
CA LEU A 122 3.74 1.18 -6.55
C LEU A 122 2.30 1.23 -6.04
N GLN A 123 1.88 0.23 -5.29
CA GLN A 123 0.50 0.08 -4.81
C GLN A 123 0.42 0.07 -3.28
N ILE A 124 -0.79 0.32 -2.75
CA ILE A 124 -1.06 0.31 -1.31
C ILE A 124 -2.37 -0.42 -1.00
N VAL A 125 -2.35 -1.23 0.06
CA VAL A 125 -3.55 -1.74 0.73
C VAL A 125 -3.75 -0.92 2.00
N PHE A 126 -4.87 -0.20 2.08
CA PHE A 126 -5.19 0.65 3.22
C PHE A 126 -5.69 -0.16 4.41
N GLN A 127 -5.48 0.38 5.61
CA GLN A 127 -5.91 -0.19 6.88
C GLN A 127 -7.43 -0.40 6.96
N ASP A 128 -8.22 0.55 6.44
CA ASP A 128 -9.68 0.48 6.47
C ASP A 128 -10.24 0.06 5.11
N PRO A 129 -10.70 -1.20 4.97
CA PRO A 129 -11.31 -1.68 3.74
C PRO A 129 -12.67 -1.03 3.45
N TYR A 130 -13.37 -0.47 4.46
CA TYR A 130 -14.67 0.17 4.24
C TYR A 130 -14.54 1.48 3.46
N SER A 131 -13.55 2.30 3.81
CA SER A 131 -13.31 3.57 3.12
C SER A 131 -12.56 3.42 1.80
N SER A 132 -11.89 2.28 1.57
CA SER A 132 -11.08 2.04 0.36
C SER A 132 -11.89 1.54 -0.84
N LEU A 133 -13.07 0.95 -0.64
CA LEU A 133 -13.92 0.40 -1.68
C LEU A 133 -15.14 1.31 -1.93
N ASN A 134 -15.38 1.69 -3.19
CA ASN A 134 -16.57 2.48 -3.56
C ASN A 134 -17.84 1.64 -3.36
N PRO A 135 -18.76 1.99 -2.40
CA PRO A 135 -19.92 1.17 -2.08
C PRO A 135 -20.97 1.12 -3.21
N ARG A 136 -20.86 2.00 -4.21
CA ARG A 136 -21.78 2.09 -5.35
C ARG A 136 -21.34 1.28 -6.56
N MET A 137 -20.13 0.72 -6.54
CA MET A 137 -19.58 -0.11 -7.60
C MET A 137 -19.66 -1.59 -7.22
N ARG A 138 -19.79 -2.47 -8.21
CA ARG A 138 -19.67 -3.91 -8.02
C ARG A 138 -18.22 -4.30 -7.79
N VAL A 139 -17.99 -5.39 -7.09
CA VAL A 139 -16.64 -5.86 -6.74
C VAL A 139 -15.78 -6.08 -7.99
N GLY A 140 -16.33 -6.68 -9.04
CA GLY A 140 -15.61 -6.85 -10.31
C GLY A 140 -15.21 -5.53 -10.97
N GLU A 141 -16.04 -4.50 -10.86
CA GLU A 141 -15.74 -3.16 -11.36
C GLU A 141 -14.64 -2.48 -10.54
N ILE A 142 -14.69 -2.63 -9.21
CA ILE A 142 -13.67 -2.08 -8.29
C ILE A 142 -12.29 -2.67 -8.60
N ILE A 143 -12.21 -3.99 -8.82
CA ILE A 143 -10.94 -4.67 -9.12
C ILE A 143 -10.46 -4.34 -10.54
N ALA A 144 -11.39 -4.22 -11.51
CA ALA A 144 -11.07 -3.91 -12.90
C ALA A 144 -10.68 -2.43 -13.12
N GLU A 145 -11.18 -1.50 -12.29
CA GLU A 145 -10.99 -0.06 -12.44
C GLU A 145 -9.51 0.35 -12.67
N PRO A 146 -8.53 -0.06 -11.85
CA PRO A 146 -7.13 0.33 -12.07
C PRO A 146 -6.60 -0.16 -13.41
N MET A 147 -6.95 -1.35 -13.86
CA MET A 147 -6.53 -1.90 -15.17
C MET A 147 -7.08 -1.08 -16.34
N VAL A 148 -8.37 -0.74 -16.28
CA VAL A 148 -9.02 0.10 -17.30
C VAL A 148 -8.42 1.51 -17.34
N VAL A 149 -8.16 2.11 -16.16
CA VAL A 149 -7.52 3.44 -16.06
C VAL A 149 -6.11 3.43 -16.67
N HIS A 150 -5.41 2.29 -16.64
CA HIS A 150 -4.09 2.10 -17.24
C HIS A 150 -4.13 1.56 -18.68
N GLY A 151 -5.32 1.52 -19.31
CA GLY A 151 -5.49 1.26 -20.75
C GLY A 151 -5.84 -0.17 -21.13
N MET A 152 -6.09 -1.07 -20.17
CA MET A 152 -6.62 -2.41 -20.46
C MET A 152 -8.06 -2.32 -20.97
N LYS A 153 -8.44 -3.16 -21.93
CA LYS A 153 -9.82 -3.24 -22.41
C LYS A 153 -10.74 -3.74 -21.28
N THR A 154 -11.92 -3.17 -21.19
CA THR A 154 -12.89 -3.51 -20.12
C THR A 154 -13.23 -5.00 -20.06
N ALA A 155 -13.30 -5.68 -21.20
CA ALA A 155 -13.58 -7.12 -21.25
C ALA A 155 -12.45 -7.93 -20.60
N ASP A 156 -11.19 -7.62 -20.95
CA ASP A 156 -10.01 -8.31 -20.43
C ASP A 156 -9.82 -8.01 -18.92
N ALA A 157 -10.08 -6.77 -18.51
CA ALA A 157 -10.02 -6.35 -17.11
C ALA A 157 -11.07 -7.09 -16.24
N LYS A 158 -12.25 -7.37 -16.78
CA LYS A 158 -13.28 -8.16 -16.07
C LYS A 158 -12.85 -9.61 -15.86
N LEU A 159 -12.32 -10.26 -16.89
CA LEU A 159 -11.79 -11.62 -16.77
C LEU A 159 -10.65 -11.67 -15.74
N ARG A 160 -9.74 -10.71 -15.80
CA ARG A 160 -8.65 -10.62 -14.84
C ARG A 160 -9.14 -10.37 -13.39
N ALA A 161 -10.24 -9.64 -13.22
CA ALA A 161 -10.85 -9.43 -11.91
C ALA A 161 -11.41 -10.73 -11.30
N GLU A 162 -11.94 -11.64 -12.12
CA GLU A 162 -12.38 -12.97 -11.69
C GLU A 162 -11.20 -13.83 -11.21
N GLU A 163 -10.12 -13.88 -11.98
CA GLU A 163 -8.87 -14.57 -11.60
C GLU A 163 -8.29 -14.01 -10.28
N LEU A 164 -8.28 -12.68 -10.12
CA LEU A 164 -7.78 -12.03 -8.91
C LEU A 164 -8.64 -12.32 -7.68
N LEU A 165 -9.95 -12.48 -7.83
CA LEU A 165 -10.82 -12.95 -6.74
C LEU A 165 -10.45 -14.36 -6.31
N GLU A 166 -10.25 -15.27 -7.25
CA GLU A 166 -9.82 -16.65 -6.95
C GLU A 166 -8.45 -16.68 -6.28
N LEU A 167 -7.52 -15.85 -6.73
CA LEU A 167 -6.20 -15.69 -6.13
C LEU A 167 -6.28 -15.32 -4.65
N VAL A 168 -7.22 -14.44 -4.26
CA VAL A 168 -7.45 -14.07 -2.85
C VAL A 168 -8.45 -15.00 -2.14
N GLN A 169 -8.69 -16.21 -2.67
CA GLN A 169 -9.58 -17.23 -2.12
C GLN A 169 -11.05 -16.76 -1.97
N LEU A 170 -11.51 -15.97 -2.92
CA LEU A 170 -12.93 -15.62 -3.08
C LEU A 170 -13.46 -16.21 -4.38
N ARG A 171 -14.78 -16.46 -4.42
CA ARG A 171 -15.41 -17.04 -5.62
C ARG A 171 -15.50 -15.98 -6.72
N SER A 172 -15.19 -16.36 -7.96
CA SER A 172 -15.28 -15.48 -9.14
C SER A 172 -16.68 -14.90 -9.36
N GLU A 173 -17.75 -15.66 -9.00
CA GLU A 173 -19.15 -15.21 -9.04
C GLU A 173 -19.41 -13.93 -8.21
N TYR A 174 -18.54 -13.62 -7.25
CA TYR A 174 -18.69 -12.45 -6.39
C TYR A 174 -18.42 -11.12 -7.10
N THR A 175 -17.93 -11.14 -8.33
CA THR A 175 -17.76 -9.95 -9.19
C THR A 175 -19.05 -9.12 -9.32
N SER A 176 -20.22 -9.76 -9.29
CA SER A 176 -21.54 -9.11 -9.44
C SER A 176 -22.07 -8.45 -8.17
N ARG A 177 -21.48 -8.73 -7.00
CA ARG A 177 -21.93 -8.25 -5.70
C ARG A 177 -21.37 -6.87 -5.35
N PHE A 178 -21.99 -6.21 -4.39
CA PHE A 178 -21.55 -4.93 -3.84
C PHE A 178 -20.71 -5.12 -2.57
N PRO A 179 -19.79 -4.19 -2.24
CA PRO A 179 -18.94 -4.31 -1.04
C PRO A 179 -19.70 -4.51 0.28
N HIS A 180 -20.90 -3.94 0.44
CA HIS A 180 -21.68 -4.06 1.66
C HIS A 180 -22.22 -5.48 1.91
N GLU A 181 -22.21 -6.36 0.91
CA GLU A 181 -22.65 -7.76 1.04
C GLU A 181 -21.54 -8.69 1.60
N PHE A 182 -20.35 -8.15 1.90
CA PHE A 182 -19.19 -8.90 2.32
C PHE A 182 -18.81 -8.61 3.79
N SER A 183 -18.23 -9.61 4.46
CA SER A 183 -17.61 -9.42 5.77
C SER A 183 -16.36 -8.52 5.67
N GLY A 184 -15.88 -8.00 6.82
CA GLY A 184 -14.68 -7.16 6.88
C GLY A 184 -13.46 -7.86 6.27
N GLY A 185 -13.22 -9.12 6.59
CA GLY A 185 -12.11 -9.91 6.03
C GLY A 185 -12.24 -10.16 4.52
N GLN A 186 -13.46 -10.39 4.02
CA GLN A 186 -13.67 -10.50 2.58
C GLN A 186 -13.41 -9.17 1.85
N ARG A 187 -13.82 -8.04 2.41
CA ARG A 187 -13.51 -6.70 1.84
C ARG A 187 -12.01 -6.44 1.82
N GLN A 188 -11.29 -6.88 2.85
CA GLN A 188 -9.82 -6.78 2.88
C GLN A 188 -9.18 -7.56 1.72
N ARG A 189 -9.65 -8.80 1.46
CA ARG A 189 -9.21 -9.59 0.32
C ARG A 189 -9.55 -8.94 -1.02
N ILE A 190 -10.72 -8.32 -1.16
CA ILE A 190 -11.10 -7.54 -2.34
C ILE A 190 -10.16 -6.34 -2.53
N SER A 191 -9.83 -5.62 -1.45
CA SER A 191 -8.87 -4.52 -1.50
C SER A 191 -7.46 -5.00 -1.92
N LEU A 192 -7.04 -6.17 -1.45
CA LEU A 192 -5.80 -6.81 -1.87
C LEU A 192 -5.85 -7.19 -3.37
N ALA A 193 -6.92 -7.84 -3.83
CA ALA A 193 -7.10 -8.17 -5.25
C ALA A 193 -7.01 -6.93 -6.14
N ARG A 194 -7.65 -5.82 -5.73
CA ARG A 194 -7.57 -4.53 -6.42
C ARG A 194 -6.13 -4.00 -6.51
N SER A 195 -5.37 -4.08 -5.43
CA SER A 195 -3.98 -3.59 -5.43
C SER A 195 -3.02 -4.47 -6.22
N LEU A 196 -3.34 -5.77 -6.39
CA LEU A 196 -2.59 -6.70 -7.23
C LEU A 196 -2.96 -6.60 -8.72
N ALA A 197 -4.02 -5.87 -9.08
CA ALA A 197 -4.56 -5.83 -10.44
C ALA A 197 -3.57 -5.33 -11.50
N LEU A 198 -2.61 -4.50 -11.11
CA LEU A 198 -1.57 -3.96 -12.00
C LEU A 198 -0.22 -4.69 -11.89
N ASP A 199 -0.16 -5.82 -11.19
CA ASP A 199 1.05 -6.60 -10.93
C ASP A 199 2.22 -5.72 -10.41
N PRO A 200 2.03 -5.04 -9.27
CA PRO A 200 2.94 -4.03 -8.79
C PRO A 200 4.31 -4.60 -8.39
N ASP A 201 5.37 -3.81 -8.58
CA ASP A 201 6.71 -4.15 -8.11
C ASP A 201 6.88 -3.95 -6.60
N VAL A 202 6.17 -2.99 -6.02
CA VAL A 202 6.18 -2.69 -4.58
C VAL A 202 4.75 -2.57 -4.08
N LEU A 203 4.43 -3.34 -3.04
CA LEU A 203 3.15 -3.30 -2.36
C LEU A 203 3.34 -2.83 -0.92
N VAL A 204 2.76 -1.70 -0.57
CA VAL A 204 2.70 -1.19 0.80
C VAL A 204 1.45 -1.74 1.48
N LEU A 205 1.61 -2.42 2.60
CA LEU A 205 0.51 -2.99 3.38
C LEU A 205 0.38 -2.20 4.69
N ASP A 206 -0.62 -1.33 4.77
CA ASP A 206 -0.89 -0.51 5.97
C ASP A 206 -1.84 -1.28 6.89
N GLU A 207 -1.29 -2.04 7.85
CA GLU A 207 -2.01 -2.90 8.80
C GLU A 207 -3.03 -3.87 8.15
N PRO A 208 -2.66 -4.60 7.08
CA PRO A 208 -3.61 -5.34 6.25
C PRO A 208 -4.30 -6.50 6.98
N VAL A 209 -3.78 -6.90 8.13
CA VAL A 209 -4.19 -8.11 8.84
C VAL A 209 -4.84 -7.85 10.20
N SER A 210 -4.98 -6.59 10.62
CA SER A 210 -5.56 -6.24 11.93
C SER A 210 -7.03 -6.65 12.09
N ALA A 211 -7.75 -6.83 10.98
CA ALA A 211 -9.15 -7.24 10.93
C ALA A 211 -9.36 -8.68 10.40
N LEU A 212 -8.29 -9.45 10.22
CA LEU A 212 -8.34 -10.79 9.64
C LEU A 212 -8.05 -11.85 10.70
N ASP A 213 -8.74 -12.99 10.59
CA ASP A 213 -8.43 -14.20 11.35
C ASP A 213 -7.02 -14.74 11.00
N VAL A 214 -6.38 -15.38 11.96
CA VAL A 214 -4.98 -15.89 11.82
C VAL A 214 -4.80 -16.80 10.61
N SER A 215 -5.83 -17.61 10.27
CA SER A 215 -5.80 -18.49 9.08
C SER A 215 -5.78 -17.73 7.77
N VAL A 216 -6.47 -16.60 7.71
CA VAL A 216 -6.52 -15.72 6.53
C VAL A 216 -5.22 -14.93 6.41
N GLN A 217 -4.62 -14.54 7.54
CA GLN A 217 -3.31 -13.89 7.56
C GLN A 217 -2.23 -14.77 6.93
N ALA A 218 -2.20 -16.05 7.31
CA ALA A 218 -1.26 -17.03 6.77
C ALA A 218 -1.41 -17.18 5.24
N GLY A 219 -2.64 -17.30 4.73
CA GLY A 219 -2.91 -17.41 3.29
C GLY A 219 -2.55 -16.17 2.49
N ILE A 220 -2.65 -14.96 3.07
CA ILE A 220 -2.21 -13.72 2.41
C ILE A 220 -0.68 -13.63 2.38
N ILE A 221 0.00 -14.03 3.46
CA ILE A 221 1.47 -14.05 3.50
C ILE A 221 2.00 -15.05 2.48
N GLU A 222 1.43 -16.27 2.42
CA GLU A 222 1.80 -17.30 1.43
C GLU A 222 1.55 -16.85 -0.02
N LEU A 223 0.59 -15.97 -0.25
CA LEU A 223 0.27 -15.41 -1.56
C LEU A 223 1.23 -14.29 -1.97
N LEU A 224 1.90 -13.66 -1.01
CA LEU A 224 2.86 -12.59 -1.21
C LEU A 224 4.32 -13.09 -1.28
N ASP A 225 4.58 -14.35 -0.84
CA ASP A 225 5.86 -15.06 -0.97
C ASP A 225 5.96 -15.71 -2.38
#